data_e31031dacc3e8552c20b61018ffb98ac
#
_entry.id   e31031dacc3e8552c20b61018ffb98ac
#
_cell.length_a   1.000
_cell.length_b   1.000
_cell.length_c   1.000
_cell.angle_alpha   90.00
_cell.angle_beta   90.00
_cell.angle_gamma   90.00
#
_symmetry.space_group_name_H-M   'P 1'
#
loop_
_entity.id
_entity.type
_entity.pdbx_description
1 polymer ?
#
loop_
_entity_poly.entity_id
_entity_poly.type
_entity_poly.pdbx_seq_one_letter_code
_entity_poly.pdbx_strand_id
1 'polypeptide(L)'
;MIVSALSYFVNRIFFKHSVYTNAVAEQGVEVTHNKDVSILSMMTINNLIETNFSKIARGSQLKDLIPVIASSTRNIFPVVDKDGTFCGHVLFDDIRSVMFDQSLYDQPIEEFTVIPEYLIHPEDSMEEVVKKFQTSGKYNIPVIERGKYLGYVSRANVFSTYRKTLSEISDD
;
A
#
# COMPACT_ATOMS: atom_id res chain seq x y z
N MET A 1 -33.42 -43.16 27.77
CA MET A 1 -33.64 -42.36 26.55
C MET A 1 -33.69 -40.85 26.77
N ILE A 2 -34.11 -40.32 27.93
CA ILE A 2 -34.21 -38.87 28.19
C ILE A 2 -32.84 -38.24 28.37
N VAL A 3 -31.87 -38.94 28.96
CA VAL A 3 -30.51 -38.43 29.24
C VAL A 3 -29.69 -38.18 27.97
N SER A 4 -29.84 -39.01 26.93
CA SER A 4 -29.13 -38.84 25.66
C SER A 4 -29.65 -37.67 24.83
N ALA A 5 -30.94 -37.35 24.91
CA ALA A 5 -31.52 -36.19 24.25
C ALA A 5 -31.07 -34.86 24.90
N LEU A 6 -30.97 -34.83 26.23
CA LEU A 6 -30.51 -33.66 26.97
C LEU A 6 -29.05 -33.36 26.70
N SER A 7 -28.20 -34.38 26.64
CA SER A 7 -26.76 -34.22 26.31
C SER A 7 -26.55 -33.70 24.89
N TYR A 8 -27.35 -34.14 23.92
CA TYR A 8 -27.33 -33.65 22.56
C TYR A 8 -27.73 -32.17 22.46
N PHE A 9 -28.77 -31.76 23.20
CA PHE A 9 -29.25 -30.37 23.23
C PHE A 9 -28.26 -29.43 23.89
N VAL A 10 -27.68 -29.82 25.02
CA VAL A 10 -26.66 -29.02 25.72
C VAL A 10 -25.42 -28.82 24.82
N ASN A 11 -24.97 -29.87 24.15
CA ASN A 11 -23.82 -29.79 23.24
C ASN A 11 -24.09 -28.84 22.05
N ARG A 12 -25.33 -28.82 21.54
CA ARG A 12 -25.71 -27.97 20.40
C ARG A 12 -25.90 -26.50 20.79
N ILE A 13 -26.25 -26.19 22.06
CA ILE A 13 -26.41 -24.80 22.54
C ILE A 13 -25.06 -24.17 22.93
N PHE A 14 -24.15 -24.94 23.53
CA PHE A 14 -22.87 -24.43 24.03
C PHE A 14 -21.72 -24.52 23.03
N PHE A 15 -21.76 -25.43 22.06
CA PHE A 15 -20.72 -25.60 21.07
C PHE A 15 -21.31 -25.45 19.67
N LYS A 16 -21.18 -24.23 19.13
CA LYS A 16 -21.63 -23.87 17.76
C LYS A 16 -20.85 -24.63 16.67
N HIS A 17 -19.70 -25.20 17.04
CA HIS A 17 -18.87 -26.08 16.21
C HIS A 17 -18.41 -27.30 17.00
N SER A 18 -18.31 -28.46 16.36
CA SER A 18 -17.76 -29.68 16.95
C SER A 18 -16.29 -29.46 17.34
N VAL A 19 -15.85 -30.11 18.44
CA VAL A 19 -14.45 -30.08 18.90
C VAL A 19 -13.48 -30.44 17.78
N TYR A 20 -13.88 -31.30 16.84
CA TYR A 20 -13.09 -31.64 15.65
C TYR A 20 -13.00 -30.50 14.62
N THR A 21 -14.06 -29.74 14.43
CA THR A 21 -14.08 -28.63 13.49
C THR A 21 -13.30 -27.41 14.02
N ASN A 22 -13.26 -27.20 15.32
CA ASN A 22 -12.43 -26.13 15.90
C ASN A 22 -10.93 -26.44 15.77
N ALA A 23 -10.50 -27.68 16.04
CA ALA A 23 -9.11 -28.09 15.89
C ALA A 23 -8.62 -28.01 14.43
N VAL A 24 -9.47 -28.35 13.45
CA VAL A 24 -9.16 -28.23 12.03
C VAL A 24 -9.20 -26.78 11.58
N ALA A 25 -10.11 -25.97 12.12
CA ALA A 25 -10.17 -24.53 11.80
C ALA A 25 -8.95 -23.77 12.37
N GLU A 26 -8.49 -24.08 13.59
CA GLU A 26 -7.28 -23.51 14.18
C GLU A 26 -6.03 -23.91 13.40
N GLN A 27 -5.90 -25.18 13.03
CA GLN A 27 -4.79 -25.66 12.20
C GLN A 27 -4.82 -25.06 10.79
N GLY A 28 -5.99 -24.87 10.20
CA GLY A 28 -6.15 -24.23 8.89
C GLY A 28 -5.76 -22.76 8.91
N VAL A 29 -6.10 -22.03 9.96
CA VAL A 29 -5.73 -20.61 10.15
C VAL A 29 -4.22 -20.48 10.38
N GLU A 30 -3.59 -21.33 11.20
CA GLU A 30 -2.14 -21.33 11.40
C GLU A 30 -1.38 -21.69 10.11
N VAL A 31 -1.81 -22.68 9.37
CA VAL A 31 -1.16 -23.09 8.11
C VAL A 31 -1.28 -22.02 7.06
N THR A 32 -2.43 -21.33 6.96
CA THR A 32 -2.61 -20.21 6.01
C THR A 32 -1.76 -19.02 6.41
N HIS A 33 -1.77 -18.65 7.69
CA HIS A 33 -0.97 -17.53 8.19
C HIS A 33 0.54 -17.77 7.98
N ASN A 34 1.04 -18.96 8.26
CA ASN A 34 2.45 -19.31 8.05
C ASN A 34 2.84 -19.29 6.56
N LYS A 35 1.94 -19.71 5.65
CA LYS A 35 2.19 -19.61 4.21
C LYS A 35 2.27 -18.16 3.74
N ASP A 36 1.35 -17.31 4.19
CA ASP A 36 1.33 -15.89 3.82
C ASP A 36 2.61 -15.18 4.31
N VAL A 37 3.04 -15.43 5.55
CA VAL A 37 4.29 -14.90 6.10
C VAL A 37 5.50 -15.39 5.29
N SER A 38 5.53 -16.66 4.90
CA SER A 38 6.64 -17.22 4.10
C SER A 38 6.71 -16.57 2.71
N ILE A 39 5.57 -16.33 2.04
CA ILE A 39 5.53 -15.68 0.74
C ILE A 39 5.99 -14.23 0.85
N LEU A 40 5.49 -13.49 1.83
CA LEU A 40 5.89 -12.11 2.06
C LEU A 40 7.39 -11.98 2.34
N SER A 41 7.99 -12.92 3.07
CA SER A 41 9.42 -12.92 3.37
C SER A 41 10.32 -13.15 2.14
N MET A 42 9.79 -13.73 1.07
CA MET A 42 10.49 -13.90 -0.22
C MET A 42 10.44 -12.66 -1.11
N MET A 43 9.54 -11.73 -0.82
CA MET A 43 9.38 -10.49 -1.58
C MET A 43 10.33 -9.43 -1.04
N THR A 44 10.89 -8.62 -1.94
CA THR A 44 11.76 -7.49 -1.58
C THR A 44 11.15 -6.18 -2.07
N ILE A 45 11.22 -5.15 -1.23
CA ILE A 45 10.67 -3.82 -1.57
C ILE A 45 11.33 -3.26 -2.82
N ASN A 46 12.64 -3.46 -2.99
CA ASN A 46 13.38 -2.93 -4.13
C ASN A 46 12.82 -3.40 -5.48
N ASN A 47 12.28 -4.62 -5.55
CA ASN A 47 11.66 -5.15 -6.76
C ASN A 47 10.24 -4.59 -7.01
N LEU A 48 9.66 -3.91 -6.03
CA LEU A 48 8.31 -3.36 -6.08
C LEU A 48 8.29 -1.85 -6.32
N ILE A 49 9.47 -1.19 -6.28
CA ILE A 49 9.57 0.25 -6.47
C ILE A 49 9.24 0.62 -7.92
N GLU A 50 8.20 1.43 -8.07
CA GLU A 50 7.80 2.03 -9.33
C GLU A 50 8.39 3.44 -9.43
N THR A 51 9.18 3.70 -10.48
CA THR A 51 9.90 4.98 -10.69
C THR A 51 9.29 5.86 -11.76
N ASN A 52 8.21 5.40 -12.42
CA ASN A 52 7.55 6.09 -13.52
C ASN A 52 6.55 7.17 -13.06
N PHE A 53 6.87 7.86 -11.96
CA PHE A 53 6.14 9.04 -11.47
C PHE A 53 6.90 10.30 -11.86
N SER A 54 6.21 11.21 -12.55
CA SER A 54 6.80 12.50 -12.98
C SER A 54 7.02 13.39 -11.76
N LYS A 55 8.26 13.81 -11.57
CA LYS A 55 8.67 14.65 -10.43
C LYS A 55 8.45 16.12 -10.74
N ILE A 56 8.18 16.91 -9.72
CA ILE A 56 8.23 18.37 -9.77
C ILE A 56 9.31 18.88 -8.80
N ALA A 57 10.05 19.89 -9.21
CA ALA A 57 11.09 20.46 -8.36
C ALA A 57 10.47 21.34 -7.26
N ARG A 58 11.03 21.27 -6.06
CA ARG A 58 10.73 22.23 -5.01
C ARG A 58 11.02 23.65 -5.48
N GLY A 59 10.16 24.60 -5.15
CA GLY A 59 10.25 26.00 -5.61
C GLY A 59 9.67 26.25 -7.01
N SER A 60 9.13 25.22 -7.68
CA SER A 60 8.33 25.40 -8.90
C SER A 60 7.00 26.09 -8.60
N GLN A 61 6.33 26.55 -9.64
CA GLN A 61 5.00 27.16 -9.53
C GLN A 61 3.94 26.21 -10.10
N LEU A 62 2.68 26.46 -9.79
CA LEU A 62 1.55 25.63 -10.29
C LEU A 62 1.59 25.49 -11.83
N LYS A 63 1.91 26.56 -12.55
CA LYS A 63 2.04 26.54 -14.03
C LYS A 63 3.06 25.53 -14.55
N ASP A 64 4.12 25.24 -13.77
CA ASP A 64 5.17 24.30 -14.16
C ASP A 64 4.68 22.84 -14.02
N LEU A 65 3.69 22.59 -13.15
CA LEU A 65 3.11 21.28 -12.98
C LEU A 65 2.11 20.92 -14.10
N ILE A 66 1.43 21.90 -14.72
CA ILE A 66 0.41 21.65 -15.74
C ILE A 66 0.92 20.83 -16.92
N PRO A 67 2.06 21.16 -17.58
CA PRO A 67 2.61 20.32 -18.65
C PRO A 67 3.05 18.93 -18.15
N VAL A 68 3.49 18.82 -16.91
CA VAL A 68 3.84 17.52 -16.29
C VAL A 68 2.60 16.64 -16.19
N ILE A 69 1.47 17.20 -15.75
CA ILE A 69 0.18 16.49 -15.69
C ILE A 69 -0.24 16.04 -17.08
N ALA A 70 -0.15 16.93 -18.07
CA ALA A 70 -0.58 16.65 -19.45
C ALA A 70 0.20 15.49 -20.10
N SER A 71 1.45 15.29 -19.71
CA SER A 71 2.32 14.22 -20.22
C SER A 71 2.34 12.96 -19.35
N SER A 72 1.80 13.00 -18.14
CA SER A 72 1.84 11.90 -17.19
C SER A 72 0.64 10.97 -17.31
N THR A 73 0.87 9.68 -17.10
CA THR A 73 -0.19 8.68 -16.89
C THR A 73 -0.53 8.46 -15.43
N ARG A 74 0.18 9.18 -14.53
CA ARG A 74 0.02 9.07 -13.09
C ARG A 74 -0.69 10.30 -12.52
N ASN A 75 -1.39 10.12 -11.42
CA ASN A 75 -2.14 11.16 -10.71
C ASN A 75 -1.47 11.62 -9.40
N ILE A 76 -0.23 11.24 -9.18
CA ILE A 76 0.59 11.64 -8.04
C ILE A 76 1.92 12.19 -8.57
N PHE A 77 2.31 13.36 -8.09
CA PHE A 77 3.49 14.08 -8.53
C PHE A 77 4.41 14.33 -7.33
N PRO A 78 5.48 13.52 -7.13
CA PRO A 78 6.42 13.74 -6.03
C PRO A 78 7.14 15.07 -6.19
N VAL A 79 7.19 15.85 -5.11
CA VAL A 79 7.95 17.09 -4.99
C VAL A 79 9.29 16.76 -4.37
N VAL A 80 10.35 17.07 -5.08
CA VAL A 80 11.73 16.80 -4.67
C VAL A 80 12.59 18.05 -4.78
N ASP A 81 13.56 18.19 -3.90
CA ASP A 81 14.54 19.25 -4.02
C ASP A 81 15.68 18.87 -5.01
N LYS A 82 16.65 19.78 -5.16
CA LYS A 82 17.78 19.60 -6.07
C LYS A 82 18.65 18.39 -5.74
N ASP A 83 18.67 17.99 -4.48
CA ASP A 83 19.44 16.85 -4.00
C ASP A 83 18.66 15.53 -4.06
N GLY A 84 17.39 15.57 -4.54
CA GLY A 84 16.50 14.43 -4.58
C GLY A 84 15.82 14.13 -3.24
N THR A 85 15.88 15.05 -2.28
CA THR A 85 15.17 14.92 -0.99
C THR A 85 13.67 15.04 -1.23
N PHE A 86 12.92 14.14 -0.63
CA PHE A 86 11.46 14.13 -0.72
C PHE A 86 10.86 15.25 0.12
N CYS A 87 10.07 16.10 -0.51
CA CYS A 87 9.40 17.22 0.16
C CYS A 87 7.89 16.98 0.36
N GLY A 88 7.35 15.94 -0.26
CA GLY A 88 5.92 15.62 -0.27
C GLY A 88 5.47 15.27 -1.68
N HIS A 89 4.17 15.30 -1.92
CA HIS A 89 3.62 15.10 -3.26
C HIS A 89 2.39 15.98 -3.52
N VAL A 90 2.13 16.27 -4.77
CA VAL A 90 0.88 16.87 -5.23
C VAL A 90 -0.02 15.75 -5.76
N LEU A 91 -1.27 15.72 -5.33
CA LEU A 91 -2.29 14.83 -5.85
C LEU A 91 -3.10 15.53 -6.92
N PHE A 92 -3.31 14.88 -8.05
CA PHE A 92 -4.12 15.44 -9.14
C PHE A 92 -5.53 15.84 -8.67
N ASP A 93 -6.12 15.03 -7.80
CA ASP A 93 -7.45 15.28 -7.28
C ASP A 93 -7.56 16.59 -6.48
N ASP A 94 -6.48 16.96 -5.75
CA ASP A 94 -6.45 18.17 -4.92
C ASP A 94 -6.32 19.43 -5.77
N ILE A 95 -5.66 19.36 -6.92
CA ILE A 95 -5.42 20.51 -7.79
C ILE A 95 -6.40 20.61 -8.96
N ARG A 96 -7.24 19.60 -9.18
CA ARG A 96 -8.17 19.52 -10.32
C ARG A 96 -9.07 20.75 -10.43
N SER A 97 -9.53 21.31 -9.32
CA SER A 97 -10.42 22.48 -9.30
C SER A 97 -9.69 23.79 -9.59
N VAL A 98 -8.38 23.86 -9.32
CA VAL A 98 -7.58 25.10 -9.39
C VAL A 98 -6.63 25.14 -10.58
N MET A 99 -6.33 24.00 -11.22
CA MET A 99 -5.36 23.91 -12.30
C MET A 99 -5.72 24.70 -13.56
N PHE A 100 -6.96 25.15 -13.71
CA PHE A 100 -7.43 25.99 -14.82
C PHE A 100 -7.57 27.46 -14.43
N ASP A 101 -7.37 27.81 -13.16
CA ASP A 101 -7.39 29.19 -12.69
C ASP A 101 -6.03 29.85 -12.90
N GLN A 102 -5.93 30.68 -13.94
CA GLN A 102 -4.69 31.38 -14.28
C GLN A 102 -4.20 32.31 -13.18
N SER A 103 -5.07 32.80 -12.30
CA SER A 103 -4.66 33.65 -11.17
C SER A 103 -3.80 32.92 -10.13
N LEU A 104 -3.87 31.59 -10.11
CA LEU A 104 -3.10 30.71 -9.20
C LEU A 104 -1.81 30.18 -9.82
N TYR A 105 -1.54 30.46 -11.10
CA TYR A 105 -0.40 29.87 -11.82
C TYR A 105 0.97 30.22 -11.24
N ASP A 106 1.10 31.38 -10.65
CA ASP A 106 2.35 31.83 -10.01
C ASP A 106 2.47 31.42 -8.54
N GLN A 107 1.46 30.71 -7.99
CA GLN A 107 1.53 30.18 -6.64
C GLN A 107 2.60 29.09 -6.53
N PRO A 108 3.39 29.10 -5.44
CA PRO A 108 4.41 28.08 -5.21
C PRO A 108 3.79 26.67 -5.07
N ILE A 109 4.47 25.67 -5.61
CA ILE A 109 4.00 24.28 -5.59
C ILE A 109 3.82 23.73 -4.17
N GLU A 110 4.52 24.32 -3.21
CA GLU A 110 4.44 23.99 -1.79
C GLU A 110 3.03 24.18 -1.22
N GLU A 111 2.27 25.15 -1.72
CA GLU A 111 0.86 25.38 -1.30
C GLU A 111 -0.07 24.21 -1.66
N PHE A 112 0.32 23.43 -2.66
CA PHE A 112 -0.43 22.27 -3.15
C PHE A 112 0.21 20.94 -2.73
N THR A 113 1.30 21.00 -1.97
CA THR A 113 2.08 19.81 -1.57
C THR A 113 1.57 19.26 -0.25
N VAL A 114 1.27 17.97 -0.25
CA VAL A 114 0.87 17.21 0.93
C VAL A 114 2.02 16.33 1.38
N ILE A 115 2.31 16.34 2.69
CA ILE A 115 3.26 15.39 3.29
C ILE A 115 2.49 14.13 3.63
N PRO A 116 2.80 12.97 3.04
CA PRO A 116 2.09 11.74 3.33
C PRO A 116 2.42 11.24 4.76
N GLU A 117 1.41 10.76 5.46
CA GLU A 117 1.54 10.19 6.80
C GLU A 117 2.36 8.89 6.81
N TYR A 118 2.23 8.10 5.73
CA TYR A 118 2.87 6.79 5.62
C TYR A 118 3.98 6.82 4.57
N LEU A 119 5.14 6.34 4.97
CA LEU A 119 6.33 6.17 4.14
C LEU A 119 6.77 4.70 4.21
N ILE A 120 7.36 4.20 3.14
CA ILE A 120 8.03 2.90 3.09
C ILE A 120 9.54 3.17 3.05
N HIS A 121 10.29 2.37 3.79
CA HIS A 121 11.75 2.34 3.73
C HIS A 121 12.21 1.03 3.09
N PRO A 122 13.31 1.00 2.34
CA PRO A 122 13.81 -0.23 1.68
C PRO A 122 14.05 -1.40 2.64
N GLU A 123 14.33 -1.09 3.91
CA GLU A 123 14.56 -2.06 5.00
C GLU A 123 13.27 -2.52 5.71
N ASP A 124 12.12 -1.94 5.42
CA ASP A 124 10.85 -2.40 6.00
C ASP A 124 10.56 -3.85 5.59
N SER A 125 9.93 -4.61 6.46
CA SER A 125 9.41 -5.93 6.10
C SER A 125 8.18 -5.82 5.21
N MET A 126 7.92 -6.84 4.39
CA MET A 126 6.71 -6.85 3.55
C MET A 126 5.42 -6.91 4.38
N GLU A 127 5.46 -7.50 5.58
CA GLU A 127 4.33 -7.47 6.51
C GLU A 127 4.02 -6.03 6.96
N GLU A 128 5.06 -5.23 7.27
CA GLU A 128 4.89 -3.81 7.61
C GLU A 128 4.33 -3.02 6.43
N VAL A 129 4.80 -3.28 5.22
CA VAL A 129 4.29 -2.65 3.99
C VAL A 129 2.81 -2.95 3.80
N VAL A 130 2.41 -4.22 3.93
CA VAL A 130 0.99 -4.64 3.84
C VAL A 130 0.15 -3.96 4.92
N LYS A 131 0.66 -3.91 6.16
CA LYS A 131 -0.01 -3.22 7.27
C LYS A 131 -0.17 -1.71 7.00
N LYS A 132 0.86 -1.04 6.45
CA LYS A 132 0.79 0.38 6.05
C LYS A 132 -0.31 0.59 5.00
N PHE A 133 -0.45 -0.29 4.01
CA PHE A 133 -1.53 -0.22 3.02
C PHE A 133 -2.93 -0.45 3.63
N GLN A 134 -3.06 -1.39 4.55
CA GLN A 134 -4.33 -1.67 5.23
C GLN A 134 -4.77 -0.49 6.10
N THR A 135 -3.83 0.08 6.89
CA THR A 135 -4.12 1.17 7.82
C THR A 135 -4.38 2.49 7.11
N SER A 136 -3.55 2.82 6.10
CA SER A 136 -3.66 4.09 5.37
C SER A 136 -4.84 4.15 4.40
N GLY A 137 -5.32 3.02 3.92
CA GLY A 137 -6.29 2.95 2.82
C GLY A 137 -5.77 3.47 1.47
N LYS A 138 -4.50 3.87 1.38
CA LYS A 138 -3.90 4.43 0.17
C LYS A 138 -3.60 3.34 -0.87
N TYR A 139 -3.53 3.73 -2.15
CA TYR A 139 -3.16 2.84 -3.25
C TYR A 139 -1.67 2.87 -3.57
N ASN A 140 -1.00 3.98 -3.27
CA ASN A 140 0.43 4.17 -3.48
C ASN A 140 1.03 4.80 -2.23
N ILE A 141 2.20 4.30 -1.80
CA ILE A 141 2.96 4.84 -0.68
C ILE A 141 4.37 5.14 -1.17
N PRO A 142 4.93 6.34 -0.92
CA PRO A 142 6.27 6.69 -1.36
C PRO A 142 7.34 5.90 -0.60
N VAL A 143 8.40 5.55 -1.32
CA VAL A 143 9.59 4.89 -0.77
C VAL A 143 10.70 5.91 -0.61
N ILE A 144 11.17 6.03 0.62
CA ILE A 144 12.17 7.03 1.01
C ILE A 144 13.34 6.33 1.69
N GLU A 145 14.55 6.60 1.23
CA GLU A 145 15.78 6.16 1.89
C GLU A 145 16.60 7.37 2.32
N ARG A 146 16.88 7.50 3.61
CA ARG A 146 17.67 8.62 4.18
C ARG A 146 17.20 10.00 3.70
N GLY A 147 15.88 10.19 3.61
CA GLY A 147 15.24 11.40 3.12
C GLY A 147 15.16 11.54 1.59
N LYS A 148 15.79 10.64 0.83
CA LYS A 148 15.78 10.67 -0.64
C LYS A 148 14.60 9.89 -1.21
N TYR A 149 13.96 10.45 -2.22
CA TYR A 149 12.87 9.81 -2.94
C TYR A 149 13.39 8.73 -3.90
N LEU A 150 12.94 7.50 -3.72
CA LEU A 150 13.26 6.37 -4.59
C LEU A 150 12.15 6.08 -5.62
N GLY A 151 10.89 6.22 -5.23
CA GLY A 151 9.74 5.88 -6.05
C GLY A 151 8.49 5.66 -5.19
N TYR A 152 7.56 4.89 -5.71
CA TYR A 152 6.37 4.44 -4.98
C TYR A 152 6.27 2.92 -5.01
N VAL A 153 5.68 2.35 -3.99
CA VAL A 153 5.12 1.00 -4.04
C VAL A 153 3.60 1.13 -4.19
N SER A 154 3.02 0.41 -5.13
CA SER A 154 1.57 0.34 -5.29
C SER A 154 0.99 -0.92 -4.67
N ARG A 155 -0.22 -0.81 -4.09
CA ARG A 155 -0.97 -1.96 -3.59
C ARG A 155 -1.18 -3.02 -4.67
N ALA A 156 -1.43 -2.58 -5.91
CA ALA A 156 -1.64 -3.49 -7.04
C ALA A 156 -0.39 -4.30 -7.36
N ASN A 157 0.81 -3.66 -7.33
CA ASN A 157 2.07 -4.35 -7.59
C ASN A 157 2.42 -5.35 -6.47
N VAL A 158 2.22 -4.97 -5.21
CA VAL A 158 2.37 -5.90 -4.07
C VAL A 158 1.48 -7.12 -4.25
N PHE A 159 0.20 -6.92 -4.56
CA PHE A 159 -0.75 -8.00 -4.72
C PHE A 159 -0.44 -8.91 -5.92
N SER A 160 -0.06 -8.32 -7.07
CA SER A 160 0.28 -9.11 -8.27
C SER A 160 1.55 -9.93 -8.07
N THR A 161 2.57 -9.37 -7.41
CA THR A 161 3.81 -10.08 -7.07
C THR A 161 3.55 -11.19 -6.06
N TYR A 162 2.75 -10.93 -5.03
CA TYR A 162 2.32 -11.95 -4.06
C TYR A 162 1.66 -13.15 -4.75
N ARG A 163 0.70 -12.89 -5.66
CA ARG A 163 0.02 -13.95 -6.41
C ARG A 163 0.97 -14.75 -7.30
N LYS A 164 1.91 -14.07 -7.94
CA LYS A 164 2.93 -14.72 -8.79
C LYS A 164 3.80 -15.65 -7.95
N THR A 165 4.34 -15.17 -6.83
CA THR A 165 5.17 -15.97 -5.92
C THR A 165 4.38 -17.16 -5.36
N LEU A 166 3.11 -16.96 -5.02
CA LEU A 166 2.23 -18.04 -4.55
C LEU A 166 2.05 -19.14 -5.61
N SER A 167 1.85 -18.77 -6.90
CA SER A 167 1.69 -19.76 -7.97
C SER A 167 2.99 -20.55 -8.20
N GLU A 168 4.14 -19.89 -8.18
CA GLU A 168 5.46 -20.52 -8.35
C GLU A 168 5.73 -21.59 -7.27
N ILE A 169 5.31 -21.33 -6.01
CA ILE A 169 5.49 -22.29 -4.90
C ILE A 169 4.45 -23.43 -4.95
N SER A 170 3.29 -23.20 -5.59
CA SER A 170 2.21 -24.20 -5.63
C SER A 170 2.35 -25.20 -6.78
N ASP A 171 3.18 -24.89 -7.77
CA ASP A 171 3.44 -25.72 -8.94
C ASP A 171 4.66 -26.66 -8.76
N ASP A 172 5.40 -26.53 -7.65
CA ASP A 172 6.49 -27.40 -7.18
C ASP A 172 5.96 -28.42 -6.14
#